data_a09c2c0f7951b44f0a4483deac332dd3
#
_entry.id   a09c2c0f7951b44f0a4483deac332dd3
#
_cell.length_a   1.000
_cell.length_b   1.000
_cell.length_c   1.000
_cell.angle_alpha   90.00
_cell.angle_beta   90.00
_cell.angle_gamma   90.00
#
_symmetry.space_group_name_H-M   'P 1'
#
loop_
_entity.id
_entity.type
_entity.pdbx_description
1 polymer ?
#
loop_
_entity_poly.entity_id
_entity_poly.type
_entity_poly.pdbx_seq_one_letter_code
_entity_poly.pdbx_strand_id
1 'polypeptide(L)'
;MIVTINKQANACSTPPETVGTQAKARRLGSSLADSNYKRVATATSSADYWPPKVFHSLLAGMVGIFLLAASSLLSAQVQTIDKVAAIVDDDIILASELQERLGLIKRNLEQRNIEMPPDEVLYRETLDRLILESIQLQLANRYGVRIPDAQLDEAMARMAGGSGLTLEQFRMAVEEQGQSYFAMREEIRREMMIQRVQQGNVSRNIQISDQEVDNFMATEEGEIMTQPEYRVVQALVEVSKNDSTNEVQRKEDFVDGVLASILAGTPFADAVSVMEPYMFTGGDLGWKKINDIPSMFAGVVPSLKIGDTAKVESGAGYHLVYLADARGVERLVQQTEARHILIKPTEVLDEDQARELAVSLKNRINEGEDFGDLAKEYSDDIGSAQEGGELGWTNPGQMVPEFDAAMASAELNEITEPVRSQFGWHIIEVTGRREQDIADDLRRRQVMGYLHDQKYEEELDAWLRKIREEAFVDIK
;
A
#
# COMPACT_ATOMS: atom_id res chain seq x y z
N MET A 1 32.44 -19.63 -23.87
CA MET A 1 31.66 -18.80 -22.95
C MET A 1 32.57 -18.51 -21.73
N ILE A 2 33.18 -17.36 -21.70
CA ILE A 2 34.10 -16.94 -20.62
C ILE A 2 33.26 -16.12 -19.65
N VAL A 3 33.11 -16.60 -18.41
CA VAL A 3 32.42 -15.90 -17.33
C VAL A 3 33.49 -15.42 -16.34
N THR A 4 33.60 -14.11 -16.16
CA THR A 4 34.48 -13.52 -15.16
C THR A 4 33.66 -13.11 -13.95
N ILE A 5 33.81 -13.81 -12.82
CA ILE A 5 33.16 -13.51 -11.54
C ILE A 5 34.24 -13.02 -10.57
N ASN A 6 34.08 -11.85 -9.99
CA ASN A 6 34.98 -11.34 -8.96
C ASN A 6 34.25 -11.22 -7.62
N LYS A 7 34.82 -11.79 -6.57
CA LYS A 7 34.33 -11.74 -5.17
C LYS A 7 34.91 -10.49 -4.49
N GLN A 8 34.08 -9.52 -4.16
CA GLN A 8 34.50 -8.41 -3.28
C GLN A 8 34.42 -8.82 -1.80
N ALA A 9 35.55 -8.60 -1.12
CA ALA A 9 35.60 -8.63 0.33
C ALA A 9 35.13 -7.25 0.86
N ASN A 10 34.16 -7.24 1.75
CA ASN A 10 33.67 -6.04 2.43
C ASN A 10 34.77 -5.44 3.30
N ALA A 11 35.30 -4.29 2.90
CA ALA A 11 36.06 -3.40 3.77
C ALA A 11 35.14 -2.24 4.15
N CYS A 12 34.83 -2.16 5.43
CA CYS A 12 34.11 -1.09 6.09
C CYS A 12 34.95 0.22 5.96
N SER A 13 34.39 1.26 5.34
CA SER A 13 34.93 2.61 5.39
C SER A 13 33.84 3.60 5.72
N THR A 14 34.06 4.29 6.84
CA THR A 14 33.31 5.41 7.41
C THR A 14 33.10 6.55 6.40
N PRO A 15 31.92 7.24 6.44
CA PRO A 15 31.66 8.40 5.58
C PRO A 15 32.36 9.66 6.10
N PRO A 16 32.77 10.59 5.21
CA PRO A 16 33.35 11.86 5.60
C PRO A 16 32.31 12.88 6.04
N GLU A 17 32.71 13.70 7.00
CA GLU A 17 32.00 14.84 7.57
C GLU A 17 31.54 15.85 6.51
N THR A 18 30.28 16.28 6.63
CA THR A 18 29.73 17.38 5.84
C THR A 18 30.11 18.72 6.46
N VAL A 19 30.92 19.47 5.72
CA VAL A 19 31.17 20.90 5.96
C VAL A 19 29.97 21.72 5.50
N GLY A 20 29.40 22.49 6.44
CA GLY A 20 28.30 23.40 6.17
C GLY A 20 28.72 24.58 5.29
N THR A 21 27.83 24.91 4.37
CA THR A 21 27.90 26.21 3.67
C THR A 21 26.54 26.89 3.75
N GLN A 22 26.50 27.94 4.55
CA GLN A 22 25.40 28.91 4.59
C GLN A 22 25.38 29.70 3.28
N ALA A 23 24.24 29.78 2.62
CA ALA A 23 23.97 30.75 1.56
C ALA A 23 22.78 31.63 1.93
N LYS A 24 23.11 32.88 2.09
CA LYS A 24 22.33 34.08 2.37
C LYS A 24 21.06 34.22 1.53
N ALA A 25 19.96 34.48 2.23
CA ALA A 25 18.77 35.11 1.67
C ALA A 25 19.06 36.55 1.23
N ARG A 26 18.72 36.91 0.01
CA ARG A 26 18.59 38.28 -0.47
C ARG A 26 17.11 38.58 -0.75
N ARG A 27 16.56 39.47 0.07
CA ARG A 27 15.34 40.24 -0.20
C ARG A 27 15.63 41.27 -1.32
N LEU A 28 14.70 41.39 -2.23
CA LEU A 28 14.35 42.58 -3.00
C LEU A 28 12.84 42.41 -3.24
N GLY A 29 11.93 43.18 -2.81
CA GLY A 29 11.88 44.61 -2.55
C GLY A 29 11.10 45.31 -3.67
N SER A 30 9.84 45.68 -3.33
CA SER A 30 9.07 46.77 -3.88
C SER A 30 8.67 46.68 -5.39
N SER A 31 7.47 46.98 -5.79
CA SER A 31 6.55 48.09 -5.58
C SER A 31 5.78 48.33 -6.88
N LEU A 32 4.60 48.84 -6.70
CA LEU A 32 3.72 49.64 -7.59
C LEU A 32 2.46 48.85 -7.96
N ALA A 33 1.34 49.05 -7.34
CA ALA A 33 0.50 50.26 -7.16
C ALA A 33 0.01 50.79 -8.49
N ASP A 34 -1.25 50.88 -8.47
CA ASP A 34 -2.18 51.85 -9.11
C ASP A 34 -3.04 51.34 -10.26
N SER A 35 -4.27 51.34 -9.90
CA SER A 35 -5.28 52.32 -10.33
C SER A 35 -6.04 51.95 -11.60
N ASN A 36 -7.34 51.67 -11.42
CA ASN A 36 -8.34 52.49 -12.14
C ASN A 36 -9.77 52.20 -11.66
N TYR A 37 -10.20 53.09 -10.77
CA TYR A 37 -11.59 53.45 -10.47
C TYR A 37 -12.04 54.48 -11.48
N LYS A 38 -13.07 54.25 -12.28
CA LYS A 38 -13.89 55.30 -12.95
C LYS A 38 -15.33 54.80 -12.97
N ARG A 39 -16.17 55.27 -12.09
CA ARG A 39 -17.13 56.38 -12.20
C ARG A 39 -17.79 56.52 -13.58
N VAL A 40 -19.08 56.23 -13.62
CA VAL A 40 -20.10 56.93 -14.46
C VAL A 40 -21.38 56.90 -13.61
N ALA A 41 -21.76 57.93 -13.00
CA ALA A 41 -22.46 59.11 -13.40
C ALA A 41 -23.96 58.88 -13.65
N THR A 42 -24.65 59.41 -12.67
CA THR A 42 -26.07 59.76 -12.62
C THR A 42 -26.58 60.48 -13.88
N ALA A 43 -27.74 60.08 -14.35
CA ALA A 43 -28.59 60.99 -15.16
C ALA A 43 -30.01 61.00 -14.61
N THR A 44 -30.38 62.13 -14.26
CA THR A 44 -31.67 62.53 -13.70
C THR A 44 -32.74 62.69 -14.80
N SER A 45 -34.00 62.37 -14.39
CA SER A 45 -35.24 63.16 -14.67
C SER A 45 -35.72 63.39 -16.11
N SER A 46 -36.90 62.86 -16.38
CA SER A 46 -38.01 63.69 -16.72
C SER A 46 -39.34 62.95 -16.57
N ALA A 47 -40.18 63.51 -15.72
CA ALA A 47 -41.58 63.13 -15.57
C ALA A 47 -42.35 63.71 -16.71
N ASP A 48 -43.14 62.94 -17.44
CA ASP A 48 -44.21 63.42 -18.25
C ASP A 48 -45.53 62.72 -17.90
N TYR A 49 -46.47 63.60 -17.64
CA TYR A 49 -47.83 63.44 -17.15
C TYR A 49 -48.69 62.71 -18.15
N TRP A 50 -49.45 61.68 -17.75
CA TRP A 50 -50.61 61.14 -18.46
C TRP A 50 -51.83 61.09 -17.53
N PRO A 51 -53.05 61.45 -18.01
CA PRO A 51 -54.19 61.63 -17.13
C PRO A 51 -54.88 60.32 -16.74
N PRO A 52 -55.56 60.38 -15.58
CA PRO A 52 -56.13 59.15 -15.01
C PRO A 52 -57.57 58.94 -15.45
N LYS A 53 -57.82 58.12 -16.45
CA LYS A 53 -59.23 57.64 -16.71
C LYS A 53 -59.40 56.35 -17.50
N VAL A 54 -58.36 55.59 -17.78
CA VAL A 54 -58.49 54.32 -18.57
C VAL A 54 -57.99 53.06 -17.78
N PHE A 55 -57.73 53.18 -16.49
CA PHE A 55 -57.02 52.09 -15.72
C PHE A 55 -57.94 51.10 -15.01
N HIS A 56 -59.27 51.30 -15.02
CA HIS A 56 -60.17 50.45 -14.21
C HIS A 56 -60.86 49.31 -14.98
N SER A 57 -60.81 49.24 -16.30
CA SER A 57 -61.42 48.14 -17.08
C SER A 57 -60.40 47.03 -17.52
N LEU A 58 -59.10 47.31 -17.50
CA LEU A 58 -58.11 46.32 -17.86
C LEU A 58 -57.58 45.49 -16.65
N LEU A 59 -57.75 46.00 -15.42
CA LEU A 59 -57.30 45.28 -14.21
C LEU A 59 -58.21 44.10 -13.83
N ALA A 60 -59.51 44.18 -14.15
CA ALA A 60 -60.44 43.10 -13.85
C ALA A 60 -60.29 41.89 -14.79
N GLY A 61 -59.81 42.10 -16.02
CA GLY A 61 -59.56 41.05 -17.01
C GLY A 61 -58.27 40.28 -16.74
N MET A 62 -57.21 40.96 -16.26
CA MET A 62 -55.91 40.32 -15.97
C MET A 62 -55.89 39.53 -14.66
N VAL A 63 -56.67 39.92 -13.66
CA VAL A 63 -56.81 39.14 -12.39
C VAL A 63 -57.55 37.86 -12.63
N GLY A 64 -58.55 37.83 -13.54
CA GLY A 64 -59.27 36.60 -13.89
C GLY A 64 -58.45 35.59 -14.67
N ILE A 65 -57.55 36.03 -15.54
CA ILE A 65 -56.65 35.17 -16.33
C ILE A 65 -55.48 34.69 -15.47
N PHE A 66 -55.02 35.49 -14.49
CA PHE A 66 -53.96 35.04 -13.56
C PHE A 66 -54.44 34.03 -12.54
N LEU A 67 -55.71 34.06 -12.14
CA LEU A 67 -56.32 33.05 -11.25
C LEU A 67 -56.64 31.72 -11.98
N LEU A 68 -56.87 31.73 -13.28
CA LEU A 68 -57.05 30.53 -14.11
C LEU A 68 -55.70 29.91 -14.54
N ALA A 69 -54.61 30.69 -14.64
CA ALA A 69 -53.27 30.20 -14.92
C ALA A 69 -52.57 29.66 -13.66
N ALA A 70 -52.93 30.12 -12.48
CA ALA A 70 -52.40 29.60 -11.21
C ALA A 70 -52.96 28.22 -10.79
N SER A 71 -54.10 27.82 -11.34
CA SER A 71 -54.68 26.50 -11.06
C SER A 71 -54.08 25.34 -11.86
N SER A 72 -53.26 25.63 -12.88
CA SER A 72 -52.56 24.58 -13.66
C SER A 72 -51.14 24.27 -13.21
N LEU A 73 -50.63 24.90 -12.14
CA LEU A 73 -49.31 24.63 -11.59
C LEU A 73 -49.29 23.79 -10.31
N LEU A 74 -50.42 23.31 -9.81
CA LEU A 74 -50.47 22.23 -8.87
C LEU A 74 -50.51 20.86 -9.62
N SER A 75 -49.53 20.63 -10.45
CA SER A 75 -49.12 19.24 -10.70
C SER A 75 -48.61 18.72 -9.36
N ALA A 76 -49.47 18.06 -8.61
CA ALA A 76 -49.05 17.23 -7.52
C ALA A 76 -47.97 16.28 -8.13
N GLN A 77 -46.71 16.51 -7.82
CA GLN A 77 -45.71 15.47 -8.02
C GLN A 77 -46.27 14.23 -7.28
N VAL A 78 -46.81 13.32 -8.06
CA VAL A 78 -47.09 11.99 -7.56
C VAL A 78 -45.73 11.45 -7.15
N GLN A 79 -45.44 11.58 -5.85
CA GLN A 79 -44.30 10.92 -5.26
C GLN A 79 -44.61 9.43 -5.41
N THR A 80 -44.09 8.81 -6.46
CA THR A 80 -44.20 7.38 -6.66
C THR A 80 -43.58 6.75 -5.43
N ILE A 81 -44.40 6.11 -4.61
CA ILE A 81 -43.94 5.29 -3.50
C ILE A 81 -43.06 4.24 -4.14
N ASP A 82 -41.78 4.20 -3.71
CA ASP A 82 -40.83 3.23 -4.22
C ASP A 82 -41.30 1.80 -3.93
N LYS A 83 -41.10 0.90 -4.88
CA LYS A 83 -41.55 -0.49 -4.72
C LYS A 83 -40.51 -1.26 -3.95
N VAL A 84 -40.93 -2.15 -3.08
CA VAL A 84 -40.05 -3.10 -2.41
C VAL A 84 -39.65 -4.18 -3.42
N ALA A 85 -38.35 -4.42 -3.61
CA ALA A 85 -37.83 -5.52 -4.41
C ALA A 85 -37.65 -6.79 -3.58
N ALA A 86 -37.20 -6.65 -2.33
CA ALA A 86 -37.11 -7.75 -1.38
C ALA A 86 -37.22 -7.26 0.06
N ILE A 87 -37.70 -8.14 0.96
CA ILE A 87 -37.62 -7.98 2.41
C ILE A 87 -36.56 -8.96 2.92
N VAL A 88 -35.62 -8.47 3.73
CA VAL A 88 -34.50 -9.24 4.25
C VAL A 88 -34.44 -9.06 5.76
N ASP A 89 -34.89 -10.04 6.53
CA ASP A 89 -35.02 -9.94 7.99
C ASP A 89 -35.77 -8.64 8.41
N ASP A 90 -35.06 -7.72 9.06
CA ASP A 90 -35.61 -6.44 9.55
C ASP A 90 -35.39 -5.27 8.53
N ASP A 91 -34.87 -5.53 7.33
CA ASP A 91 -34.53 -4.52 6.32
C ASP A 91 -35.31 -4.74 5.02
N ILE A 92 -35.34 -3.72 4.16
CA ILE A 92 -35.98 -3.76 2.84
C ILE A 92 -35.02 -3.28 1.75
N ILE A 93 -35.04 -3.97 0.63
CA ILE A 93 -34.37 -3.54 -0.59
C ILE A 93 -35.39 -2.89 -1.50
N LEU A 94 -35.13 -1.64 -1.89
CA LEU A 94 -36.00 -0.90 -2.77
C LEU A 94 -35.73 -1.19 -4.25
N ALA A 95 -36.77 -1.12 -5.08
CA ALA A 95 -36.62 -1.31 -6.52
C ALA A 95 -35.74 -0.21 -7.15
N SER A 96 -35.77 1.01 -6.63
CA SER A 96 -34.89 2.09 -7.07
C SER A 96 -33.41 1.79 -6.79
N GLU A 97 -33.11 1.26 -5.61
CA GLU A 97 -31.76 0.85 -5.22
C GLU A 97 -31.21 -0.24 -6.16
N LEU A 98 -32.03 -1.26 -6.43
CA LEU A 98 -31.67 -2.32 -7.37
C LEU A 98 -31.44 -1.77 -8.79
N GLN A 99 -32.28 -0.85 -9.26
CA GLN A 99 -32.12 -0.24 -10.59
C GLN A 99 -30.86 0.63 -10.68
N GLU A 100 -30.53 1.36 -9.62
CA GLU A 100 -29.29 2.15 -9.54
C GLU A 100 -28.07 1.24 -9.63
N ARG A 101 -28.05 0.16 -8.83
CA ARG A 101 -26.95 -0.82 -8.84
C ARG A 101 -26.81 -1.50 -10.20
N LEU A 102 -27.91 -1.90 -10.83
CA LEU A 102 -27.93 -2.46 -12.19
C LEU A 102 -27.34 -1.47 -13.20
N GLY A 103 -27.72 -0.18 -13.11
CA GLY A 103 -27.20 0.86 -13.97
C GLY A 103 -25.68 1.05 -13.83
N LEU A 104 -25.15 0.95 -12.60
CA LEU A 104 -23.71 1.01 -12.34
C LEU A 104 -22.98 -0.19 -12.97
N ILE A 105 -23.52 -1.40 -12.78
CA ILE A 105 -22.91 -2.63 -13.32
C ILE A 105 -22.90 -2.59 -14.85
N LYS A 106 -24.02 -2.23 -15.49
CA LYS A 106 -24.12 -2.12 -16.95
C LYS A 106 -23.08 -1.15 -17.53
N ARG A 107 -22.96 0.06 -16.94
CA ARG A 107 -21.95 1.04 -17.36
C ARG A 107 -20.53 0.51 -17.22
N ASN A 108 -20.23 -0.21 -16.14
CA ASN A 108 -18.90 -0.79 -15.92
C ASN A 108 -18.56 -1.87 -16.96
N LEU A 109 -19.51 -2.77 -17.28
CA LEU A 109 -19.34 -3.78 -18.31
C LEU A 109 -19.12 -3.16 -19.69
N GLU A 110 -19.89 -2.12 -20.04
CA GLU A 110 -19.75 -1.36 -21.29
C GLU A 110 -18.37 -0.69 -21.41
N GLN A 111 -17.92 -0.03 -20.35
CA GLN A 111 -16.60 0.62 -20.32
C GLN A 111 -15.44 -0.37 -20.50
N ARG A 112 -15.60 -1.59 -20.01
CA ARG A 112 -14.60 -2.65 -20.14
C ARG A 112 -14.72 -3.48 -21.41
N ASN A 113 -15.69 -3.16 -22.29
CA ASN A 113 -16.03 -3.97 -23.48
C ASN A 113 -16.30 -5.46 -23.15
N ILE A 114 -16.95 -5.72 -22.00
CA ILE A 114 -17.38 -7.07 -21.61
C ILE A 114 -18.78 -7.30 -22.14
N GLU A 115 -19.03 -8.50 -22.70
CA GLU A 115 -20.34 -8.88 -23.20
C GLU A 115 -21.40 -8.80 -22.09
N MET A 116 -22.53 -8.15 -22.40
CA MET A 116 -23.62 -7.95 -21.46
C MET A 116 -24.38 -9.27 -21.22
N PRO A 117 -24.46 -9.74 -19.96
CA PRO A 117 -25.33 -10.89 -19.65
C PRO A 117 -26.80 -10.57 -19.93
N PRO A 118 -27.68 -11.60 -20.09
CA PRO A 118 -29.12 -11.39 -20.18
C PRO A 118 -29.64 -10.58 -18.99
N ASP A 119 -30.56 -9.64 -19.25
CA ASP A 119 -31.09 -8.75 -18.21
C ASP A 119 -31.69 -9.49 -17.00
N GLU A 120 -32.32 -10.63 -17.23
CA GLU A 120 -32.89 -11.44 -16.16
C GLU A 120 -31.81 -12.05 -15.23
N VAL A 121 -30.69 -12.48 -15.81
CA VAL A 121 -29.55 -13.01 -15.05
C VAL A 121 -28.93 -11.89 -14.23
N LEU A 122 -28.66 -10.76 -14.88
CA LEU A 122 -28.07 -9.60 -14.23
C LEU A 122 -28.95 -9.06 -13.08
N TYR A 123 -30.27 -9.02 -13.30
CA TYR A 123 -31.23 -8.62 -12.29
C TYR A 123 -31.18 -9.54 -11.06
N ARG A 124 -31.24 -10.86 -11.28
CA ARG A 124 -31.23 -11.84 -10.20
C ARG A 124 -29.93 -11.81 -9.41
N GLU A 125 -28.79 -11.81 -10.10
CA GLU A 125 -27.47 -11.78 -9.45
C GLU A 125 -27.28 -10.48 -8.65
N THR A 126 -27.74 -9.35 -9.19
CA THR A 126 -27.64 -8.06 -8.47
C THR A 126 -28.54 -8.05 -7.23
N LEU A 127 -29.75 -8.59 -7.34
CA LEU A 127 -30.65 -8.68 -6.20
C LEU A 127 -30.10 -9.62 -5.11
N ASP A 128 -29.59 -10.79 -5.48
CA ASP A 128 -28.99 -11.74 -4.54
C ASP A 128 -27.78 -11.11 -3.83
N ARG A 129 -26.99 -10.31 -4.54
CA ARG A 129 -25.87 -9.56 -3.96
C ARG A 129 -26.35 -8.52 -2.94
N LEU A 130 -27.36 -7.73 -3.26
CA LEU A 130 -27.94 -6.74 -2.33
C LEU A 130 -28.53 -7.42 -1.09
N ILE A 131 -29.17 -8.60 -1.25
CA ILE A 131 -29.67 -9.40 -0.13
C ILE A 131 -28.53 -9.81 0.80
N LEU A 132 -27.42 -10.33 0.26
CA LEU A 132 -26.25 -10.69 1.04
C LEU A 132 -25.58 -9.49 1.70
N GLU A 133 -25.50 -8.33 1.01
CA GLU A 133 -25.00 -7.07 1.58
C GLU A 133 -25.85 -6.65 2.79
N SER A 134 -27.20 -6.66 2.67
CA SER A 134 -28.12 -6.32 3.76
C SER A 134 -27.96 -7.26 4.95
N ILE A 135 -27.90 -8.59 4.75
CA ILE A 135 -27.69 -9.57 5.83
C ILE A 135 -26.39 -9.29 6.57
N GLN A 136 -25.29 -9.05 5.85
CA GLN A 136 -23.97 -8.79 6.44
C GLN A 136 -23.93 -7.47 7.21
N LEU A 137 -24.59 -6.42 6.71
CA LEU A 137 -24.70 -5.14 7.43
C LEU A 137 -25.56 -5.26 8.70
N GLN A 138 -26.62 -6.04 8.67
CA GLN A 138 -27.41 -6.34 9.87
C GLN A 138 -26.58 -7.12 10.90
N LEU A 139 -25.77 -8.10 10.46
CA LEU A 139 -24.82 -8.80 11.33
C LEU A 139 -23.75 -7.83 11.89
N ALA A 140 -23.21 -6.93 11.07
CA ALA A 140 -22.27 -5.90 11.52
C ALA A 140 -22.85 -5.05 12.65
N ASN A 141 -24.09 -4.59 12.48
CA ASN A 141 -24.82 -3.81 13.49
C ASN A 141 -25.08 -4.62 14.76
N ARG A 142 -25.49 -5.88 14.62
CA ARG A 142 -25.74 -6.81 15.73
C ARG A 142 -24.49 -7.10 16.55
N TYR A 143 -23.34 -7.21 15.89
CA TYR A 143 -22.03 -7.42 16.55
C TYR A 143 -21.37 -6.12 17.01
N GLY A 144 -22.01 -4.96 16.81
CA GLY A 144 -21.46 -3.67 17.21
C GLY A 144 -20.24 -3.22 16.41
N VAL A 145 -20.07 -3.74 15.18
CA VAL A 145 -18.98 -3.34 14.30
C VAL A 145 -19.13 -1.86 13.93
N ARG A 146 -18.10 -1.08 14.17
CA ARG A 146 -18.02 0.35 13.88
C ARG A 146 -16.75 0.65 13.09
N ILE A 147 -16.86 1.54 12.11
CA ILE A 147 -15.72 2.09 11.38
C ILE A 147 -15.58 3.56 11.80
N PRO A 148 -14.59 3.90 12.62
CA PRO A 148 -14.30 5.29 13.00
C PRO A 148 -13.96 6.15 11.78
N ASP A 149 -14.30 7.44 11.84
CA ASP A 149 -14.02 8.36 10.73
C ASP A 149 -12.55 8.42 10.35
N ALA A 150 -11.64 8.35 11.33
CA ALA A 150 -10.20 8.32 11.07
C ALA A 150 -9.76 7.13 10.18
N GLN A 151 -10.32 5.93 10.42
CA GLN A 151 -10.02 4.76 9.59
C GLN A 151 -10.61 4.89 8.17
N LEU A 152 -11.79 5.49 8.06
CA LEU A 152 -12.43 5.76 6.78
C LEU A 152 -11.64 6.81 5.98
N ASP A 153 -11.19 7.90 6.65
CA ASP A 153 -10.37 8.94 6.02
C ASP A 153 -9.05 8.39 5.51
N GLU A 154 -8.44 7.47 6.26
CA GLU A 154 -7.23 6.76 5.82
C GLU A 154 -7.49 5.87 4.60
N ALA A 155 -8.62 5.15 4.56
CA ALA A 155 -9.00 4.35 3.40
C ALA A 155 -9.22 5.22 2.16
N MET A 156 -9.93 6.35 2.31
CA MET A 156 -10.14 7.33 1.24
C MET A 156 -8.81 7.95 0.77
N ALA A 157 -7.89 8.24 1.69
CA ALA A 157 -6.56 8.76 1.34
C ALA A 157 -5.72 7.74 0.56
N ARG A 158 -5.79 6.44 0.92
CA ARG A 158 -5.12 5.38 0.14
C ARG A 158 -5.69 5.26 -1.29
N MET A 159 -7.03 5.37 -1.45
CA MET A 159 -7.66 5.36 -2.77
C MET A 159 -7.21 6.55 -3.63
N ALA A 160 -7.16 7.75 -3.05
CA ALA A 160 -6.66 8.95 -3.70
C ALA A 160 -5.18 8.77 -4.11
N GLY A 161 -4.34 8.27 -3.20
CA GLY A 161 -2.92 8.00 -3.44
C GLY A 161 -2.68 6.99 -4.55
N GLY A 162 -3.52 5.93 -4.66
CA GLY A 162 -3.48 4.98 -5.76
C GLY A 162 -3.73 5.60 -7.14
N SER A 163 -4.40 6.75 -7.18
CA SER A 163 -4.62 7.55 -8.39
C SER A 163 -3.62 8.73 -8.54
N GLY A 164 -2.63 8.81 -7.67
CA GLY A 164 -1.66 9.91 -7.66
C GLY A 164 -2.24 11.26 -7.20
N LEU A 165 -3.37 11.26 -6.49
CA LEU A 165 -4.08 12.46 -6.06
C LEU A 165 -3.99 12.63 -4.55
N THR A 166 -4.08 13.88 -4.08
CA THR A 166 -4.41 14.16 -2.67
C THR A 166 -5.89 13.87 -2.41
N LEU A 167 -6.28 13.68 -1.16
CA LEU A 167 -7.68 13.44 -0.79
C LEU A 167 -8.61 14.56 -1.27
N GLU A 168 -8.17 15.82 -1.20
CA GLU A 168 -8.94 16.98 -1.67
C GLU A 168 -9.10 17.00 -3.20
N GLN A 169 -8.03 16.69 -3.94
CA GLN A 169 -8.09 16.56 -5.40
C GLN A 169 -9.00 15.41 -5.81
N PHE A 170 -8.95 14.29 -5.09
CA PHE A 170 -9.82 13.15 -5.32
C PHE A 170 -11.29 13.52 -5.09
N ARG A 171 -11.61 14.23 -3.99
CA ARG A 171 -12.95 14.74 -3.73
C ARG A 171 -13.47 15.59 -4.87
N MET A 172 -12.68 16.57 -5.32
CA MET A 172 -13.07 17.44 -6.44
C MET A 172 -13.31 16.65 -7.73
N ALA A 173 -12.44 15.68 -8.04
CA ALA A 173 -12.59 14.85 -9.24
C ALA A 173 -13.88 13.99 -9.22
N VAL A 174 -14.27 13.46 -8.05
CA VAL A 174 -15.54 12.73 -7.87
C VAL A 174 -16.74 13.64 -8.08
N GLU A 175 -16.71 14.84 -7.49
CA GLU A 175 -17.79 15.83 -7.60
C GLU A 175 -17.91 16.39 -9.03
N GLU A 176 -16.81 16.63 -9.74
CA GLU A 176 -16.81 17.04 -11.16
C GLU A 176 -17.42 15.98 -12.08
N GLN A 177 -17.32 14.70 -11.74
CA GLN A 177 -17.98 13.61 -12.45
C GLN A 177 -19.47 13.49 -12.11
N GLY A 178 -20.01 14.41 -11.31
CA GLY A 178 -21.41 14.42 -10.89
C GLY A 178 -21.77 13.38 -9.83
N GLN A 179 -20.76 12.80 -9.16
CA GLN A 179 -20.96 11.85 -8.07
C GLN A 179 -20.88 12.55 -6.71
N SER A 180 -21.61 12.05 -5.72
CA SER A 180 -21.55 12.56 -4.36
C SER A 180 -20.36 11.91 -3.62
N TYR A 181 -19.37 12.71 -3.25
CA TYR A 181 -18.27 12.25 -2.42
C TYR A 181 -18.75 11.69 -1.07
N PHE A 182 -19.78 12.31 -0.48
CA PHE A 182 -20.38 11.80 0.76
C PHE A 182 -21.00 10.41 0.58
N ALA A 183 -21.76 10.19 -0.50
CA ALA A 183 -22.37 8.89 -0.79
C ALA A 183 -21.29 7.82 -1.03
N MET A 184 -20.25 8.14 -1.78
CA MET A 184 -19.10 7.25 -1.97
C MET A 184 -18.43 6.90 -0.64
N ARG A 185 -18.22 7.89 0.24
CA ARG A 185 -17.61 7.69 1.55
C ARG A 185 -18.44 6.72 2.42
N GLU A 186 -19.76 6.87 2.41
CA GLU A 186 -20.65 5.96 3.15
C GLU A 186 -20.70 4.57 2.52
N GLU A 187 -20.56 4.44 1.21
CA GLU A 187 -20.43 3.14 0.54
C GLU A 187 -19.16 2.42 0.98
N ILE A 188 -18.02 3.11 1.00
CA ILE A 188 -16.75 2.56 1.52
C ILE A 188 -16.88 2.17 3.00
N ARG A 189 -17.60 2.94 3.81
CA ARG A 189 -17.87 2.57 5.21
C ARG A 189 -18.62 1.24 5.30
N ARG A 190 -19.68 1.05 4.50
CA ARG A 190 -20.44 -0.20 4.45
C ARG A 190 -19.57 -1.37 4.03
N GLU A 191 -18.78 -1.20 2.98
CA GLU A 191 -17.83 -2.21 2.51
C GLU A 191 -16.83 -2.62 3.61
N MET A 192 -16.24 -1.65 4.32
CA MET A 192 -15.33 -1.91 5.44
C MET A 192 -16.03 -2.64 6.60
N MET A 193 -17.33 -2.35 6.86
CA MET A 193 -18.11 -3.07 7.87
C MET A 193 -18.31 -4.53 7.46
N ILE A 194 -18.68 -4.78 6.20
CA ILE A 194 -18.86 -6.12 5.64
C ILE A 194 -17.55 -6.91 5.74
N GLN A 195 -16.44 -6.34 5.26
CA GLN A 195 -15.11 -6.99 5.34
C GLN A 195 -14.74 -7.35 6.78
N ARG A 196 -15.02 -6.48 7.75
CA ARG A 196 -14.72 -6.76 9.17
C ARG A 196 -15.57 -7.89 9.73
N VAL A 197 -16.84 -7.99 9.32
CA VAL A 197 -17.72 -9.11 9.70
C VAL A 197 -17.25 -10.41 9.07
N GLN A 198 -16.94 -10.40 7.77
CA GLN A 198 -16.38 -11.55 7.05
C GLN A 198 -15.11 -12.03 7.72
N GLN A 199 -14.12 -11.15 7.90
CA GLN A 199 -12.86 -11.48 8.54
C GLN A 199 -13.06 -12.07 9.95
N GLY A 200 -13.93 -11.46 10.75
CA GLY A 200 -14.22 -11.91 12.11
C GLY A 200 -14.88 -13.30 12.20
N ASN A 201 -15.67 -13.68 11.18
CA ASN A 201 -16.40 -14.96 11.19
C ASN A 201 -15.68 -16.07 10.42
N VAL A 202 -14.93 -15.72 9.37
CA VAL A 202 -14.25 -16.67 8.48
C VAL A 202 -12.85 -16.97 8.96
N SER A 203 -11.99 -15.96 9.15
CA SER A 203 -10.57 -16.16 9.47
C SER A 203 -10.31 -16.91 10.78
N ARG A 204 -11.25 -16.83 11.75
CA ARG A 204 -11.11 -17.55 13.03
C ARG A 204 -11.14 -19.07 12.89
N ASN A 205 -11.76 -19.57 11.84
CA ASN A 205 -11.95 -20.99 11.60
C ASN A 205 -10.83 -21.59 10.73
N ILE A 206 -10.00 -20.73 10.14
CA ILE A 206 -8.92 -21.16 9.25
C ILE A 206 -7.69 -21.48 10.08
N GLN A 207 -7.25 -22.72 9.97
CA GLN A 207 -6.00 -23.20 10.53
C GLN A 207 -5.20 -23.88 9.43
N ILE A 208 -3.95 -23.52 9.31
CA ILE A 208 -3.00 -24.13 8.38
C ILE A 208 -1.95 -24.83 9.21
N SER A 209 -1.88 -26.16 9.08
CA SER A 209 -0.88 -26.96 9.77
C SER A 209 0.44 -27.01 8.99
N ASP A 210 1.54 -27.24 9.68
CA ASP A 210 2.84 -27.45 9.04
C ASP A 210 2.81 -28.61 8.05
N GLN A 211 2.06 -29.67 8.35
CA GLN A 211 1.90 -30.83 7.45
C GLN A 211 1.21 -30.44 6.12
N GLU A 212 0.22 -29.54 6.15
CA GLU A 212 -0.43 -29.04 4.93
C GLU A 212 0.55 -28.22 4.10
N VAL A 213 1.37 -27.39 4.75
CA VAL A 213 2.42 -26.63 4.07
C VAL A 213 3.43 -27.58 3.41
N ASP A 214 3.91 -28.59 4.13
CA ASP A 214 4.87 -29.58 3.60
C ASP A 214 4.26 -30.36 2.43
N ASN A 215 3.00 -30.80 2.57
CA ASN A 215 2.30 -31.53 1.51
C ASN A 215 2.14 -30.67 0.25
N PHE A 216 1.76 -29.41 0.41
CA PHE A 216 1.60 -28.49 -0.74
C PHE A 216 2.94 -28.19 -1.40
N MET A 217 3.99 -27.92 -0.62
CA MET A 217 5.34 -27.70 -1.14
C MET A 217 5.88 -28.87 -1.95
N ALA A 218 5.44 -30.11 -1.66
CA ALA A 218 5.79 -31.30 -2.42
C ALA A 218 4.97 -31.53 -3.69
N THR A 219 3.96 -30.69 -3.96
CA THR A 219 3.21 -30.75 -5.22
C THR A 219 3.94 -30.00 -6.34
N GLU A 220 3.61 -30.30 -7.60
CA GLU A 220 4.13 -29.57 -8.77
C GLU A 220 3.81 -28.06 -8.66
N GLU A 221 2.61 -27.72 -8.21
CA GLU A 221 2.19 -26.32 -8.01
C GLU A 221 3.03 -25.64 -6.91
N GLY A 222 3.25 -26.31 -5.78
CA GLY A 222 4.08 -25.84 -4.68
C GLY A 222 5.53 -25.65 -5.11
N GLU A 223 6.10 -26.61 -5.84
CA GLU A 223 7.44 -26.50 -6.42
C GLU A 223 7.55 -25.30 -7.35
N ILE A 224 6.56 -25.10 -8.25
CA ILE A 224 6.54 -23.95 -9.16
C ILE A 224 6.41 -22.64 -8.40
N MET A 225 5.54 -22.59 -7.37
CA MET A 225 5.32 -21.39 -6.56
C MET A 225 6.57 -20.97 -5.80
N THR A 226 7.31 -21.94 -5.25
CA THR A 226 8.48 -21.71 -4.38
C THR A 226 9.81 -21.66 -5.14
N GLN A 227 9.78 -21.79 -6.49
CA GLN A 227 10.97 -21.63 -7.31
C GLN A 227 11.60 -20.25 -7.10
N PRO A 228 12.94 -20.19 -7.09
CA PRO A 228 13.64 -18.92 -7.04
C PRO A 228 13.24 -17.99 -8.18
N GLU A 229 13.05 -16.72 -7.85
CA GLU A 229 12.82 -15.62 -8.79
C GLU A 229 13.95 -14.62 -8.71
N TYR A 230 14.35 -14.12 -9.86
CA TYR A 230 15.46 -13.18 -10.00
C TYR A 230 14.98 -11.92 -10.73
N ARG A 231 15.34 -10.76 -10.20
CA ARG A 231 15.14 -9.49 -10.91
C ARG A 231 16.44 -9.11 -11.59
N VAL A 232 16.43 -9.24 -12.90
CA VAL A 232 17.62 -9.08 -13.75
C VAL A 232 17.50 -7.81 -14.57
N VAL A 233 18.54 -6.98 -14.54
CA VAL A 233 18.67 -5.84 -15.44
C VAL A 233 19.81 -6.14 -16.40
N GLN A 234 19.54 -5.96 -17.71
CA GLN A 234 20.57 -6.15 -18.72
C GLN A 234 20.91 -4.87 -19.46
N ALA A 235 22.17 -4.75 -19.86
CA ALA A 235 22.65 -3.71 -20.75
C ALA A 235 23.50 -4.37 -21.85
N LEU A 236 23.15 -4.12 -23.12
CA LEU A 236 23.75 -4.73 -24.31
C LEU A 236 24.47 -3.68 -25.14
N VAL A 237 25.72 -3.94 -25.48
CA VAL A 237 26.42 -3.30 -26.59
C VAL A 237 26.33 -4.24 -27.81
N GLU A 238 25.58 -3.81 -28.80
CA GLU A 238 25.32 -4.63 -29.99
C GLU A 238 26.58 -4.77 -30.87
N VAL A 239 26.82 -6.01 -31.34
CA VAL A 239 27.84 -6.32 -32.34
C VAL A 239 27.14 -6.67 -33.65
N SER A 240 27.36 -5.84 -34.67
CA SER A 240 26.82 -6.06 -35.99
C SER A 240 27.62 -7.09 -36.76
N LYS A 241 26.97 -7.84 -37.64
CA LYS A 241 27.65 -8.76 -38.60
C LYS A 241 28.59 -8.03 -39.54
N ASN A 242 28.46 -6.71 -39.69
CA ASN A 242 29.30 -5.85 -40.53
C ASN A 242 30.48 -5.22 -39.80
N ASP A 243 30.57 -5.43 -38.46
CA ASP A 243 31.65 -4.88 -37.67
C ASP A 243 32.97 -5.58 -38.04
N SER A 244 34.04 -4.81 -38.23
CA SER A 244 35.37 -5.36 -38.38
C SER A 244 35.87 -5.99 -37.08
N THR A 245 36.81 -6.92 -37.14
CA THR A 245 37.42 -7.53 -35.97
C THR A 245 37.92 -6.47 -34.98
N ASN A 246 38.51 -5.37 -35.48
CA ASN A 246 39.00 -4.25 -34.64
C ASN A 246 37.83 -3.50 -33.97
N GLU A 247 36.66 -3.41 -34.60
CA GLU A 247 35.48 -2.78 -34.03
C GLU A 247 34.89 -3.66 -32.93
N VAL A 248 34.76 -4.96 -33.17
CA VAL A 248 34.34 -5.92 -32.17
C VAL A 248 35.23 -5.85 -30.91
N GLN A 249 36.57 -5.82 -31.11
CA GLN A 249 37.48 -5.72 -29.98
C GLN A 249 37.30 -4.42 -29.20
N ARG A 250 37.12 -3.28 -29.89
CA ARG A 250 36.90 -1.98 -29.19
C ARG A 250 35.59 -1.99 -28.38
N LYS A 251 34.54 -2.63 -28.89
CA LYS A 251 33.28 -2.80 -28.14
C LYS A 251 33.46 -3.69 -26.91
N GLU A 252 34.22 -4.76 -27.06
CA GLU A 252 34.57 -5.63 -25.93
C GLU A 252 35.36 -4.87 -24.87
N ASP A 253 36.46 -4.18 -25.27
CA ASP A 253 37.30 -3.39 -24.36
C ASP A 253 36.47 -2.30 -23.65
N PHE A 254 35.49 -1.70 -24.34
CA PHE A 254 34.60 -0.70 -23.74
C PHE A 254 33.72 -1.34 -22.67
N VAL A 255 33.07 -2.48 -22.97
CA VAL A 255 32.23 -3.18 -21.99
C VAL A 255 33.04 -3.65 -20.78
N ASP A 256 34.25 -4.13 -21.01
CA ASP A 256 35.17 -4.53 -19.93
C ASP A 256 35.59 -3.33 -19.06
N GLY A 257 35.80 -2.16 -19.66
CA GLY A 257 36.04 -0.92 -18.93
C GLY A 257 34.86 -0.48 -18.06
N VAL A 258 33.64 -0.59 -18.59
CA VAL A 258 32.39 -0.30 -17.81
C VAL A 258 32.21 -1.30 -16.69
N LEU A 259 32.42 -2.60 -16.96
CA LEU A 259 32.36 -3.63 -15.92
C LEU A 259 33.38 -3.36 -14.80
N ALA A 260 34.63 -2.99 -15.17
CA ALA A 260 35.66 -2.64 -14.19
C ALA A 260 35.23 -1.46 -13.32
N SER A 261 34.56 -0.45 -13.89
CA SER A 261 34.04 0.69 -13.11
C SER A 261 32.93 0.29 -12.13
N ILE A 262 32.04 -0.62 -12.56
CA ILE A 262 30.99 -1.18 -11.68
C ILE A 262 31.63 -1.95 -10.52
N LEU A 263 32.60 -2.81 -10.82
CA LEU A 263 33.33 -3.58 -9.81
C LEU A 263 34.15 -2.67 -8.87
N ALA A 264 34.53 -1.47 -9.30
CA ALA A 264 35.17 -0.44 -8.47
C ALA A 264 34.16 0.38 -7.63
N GLY A 265 32.86 0.12 -7.75
CA GLY A 265 31.81 0.73 -6.93
C GLY A 265 30.91 1.74 -7.65
N THR A 266 31.05 1.95 -8.96
CA THR A 266 30.10 2.78 -9.71
C THR A 266 28.76 2.07 -9.79
N PRO A 267 27.60 2.73 -9.45
CA PRO A 267 26.30 2.13 -9.57
C PRO A 267 26.04 1.66 -11.01
N PHE A 268 25.43 0.47 -11.17
CA PHE A 268 25.14 -0.12 -12.48
C PHE A 268 24.41 0.85 -13.41
N ALA A 269 23.35 1.50 -12.93
CA ALA A 269 22.55 2.43 -13.73
C ALA A 269 23.37 3.61 -14.26
N ASP A 270 24.27 4.15 -13.44
CA ASP A 270 25.16 5.27 -13.83
C ASP A 270 26.20 4.81 -14.84
N ALA A 271 26.80 3.64 -14.62
CA ALA A 271 27.83 3.09 -15.48
C ALA A 271 27.31 2.77 -16.90
N VAL A 272 26.09 2.27 -17.04
CA VAL A 272 25.49 1.93 -18.34
C VAL A 272 24.78 3.10 -19.01
N SER A 273 24.67 4.27 -18.36
CA SER A 273 24.07 5.48 -18.92
C SER A 273 25.00 6.21 -19.93
N VAL A 274 26.22 5.74 -20.08
CA VAL A 274 27.22 6.30 -20.99
C VAL A 274 26.76 6.11 -22.45
N MET A 275 26.80 7.18 -23.23
CA MET A 275 26.35 7.20 -24.63
C MET A 275 27.49 7.17 -25.64
N GLU A 276 28.74 7.39 -25.23
CA GLU A 276 29.92 7.41 -26.11
C GLU A 276 31.04 6.58 -25.50
N PRO A 277 31.83 5.86 -26.29
CA PRO A 277 31.73 5.73 -27.76
C PRO A 277 30.61 4.76 -28.23
N TYR A 278 30.06 3.98 -27.32
CA TYR A 278 28.94 3.02 -27.60
C TYR A 278 27.83 3.18 -26.58
N MET A 279 26.61 3.04 -27.05
CA MET A 279 25.42 3.13 -26.21
C MET A 279 24.95 1.71 -25.81
N PHE A 280 24.55 1.56 -24.56
CA PHE A 280 23.88 0.37 -24.08
C PHE A 280 22.40 0.39 -24.44
N THR A 281 21.89 -0.77 -24.88
CA THR A 281 20.46 -1.04 -25.05
C THR A 281 20.03 -2.12 -24.06
N GLY A 282 18.72 -2.21 -23.74
CA GLY A 282 18.21 -3.19 -22.78
C GLY A 282 17.40 -2.55 -21.69
N GLY A 283 17.41 -3.14 -20.50
CA GLY A 283 16.67 -2.64 -19.34
C GLY A 283 16.34 -3.73 -18.32
N ASP A 284 15.40 -3.40 -17.41
CA ASP A 284 14.90 -4.31 -16.38
C ASP A 284 13.96 -5.36 -17.01
N LEU A 285 14.31 -6.63 -16.85
CA LEU A 285 13.49 -7.77 -17.32
C LEU A 285 12.35 -8.11 -16.35
N GLY A 286 12.28 -7.42 -15.21
CA GLY A 286 11.36 -7.72 -14.13
C GLY A 286 11.71 -9.00 -13.38
N TRP A 287 10.78 -9.46 -12.53
CA TRP A 287 10.91 -10.72 -11.81
C TRP A 287 10.71 -11.90 -12.76
N LYS A 288 11.67 -12.84 -12.78
CA LYS A 288 11.66 -14.02 -13.65
C LYS A 288 12.12 -15.24 -12.87
N LYS A 289 11.42 -16.36 -13.08
CA LYS A 289 11.93 -17.70 -12.71
C LYS A 289 13.10 -18.06 -13.61
N ILE A 290 13.93 -18.98 -13.16
CA ILE A 290 15.14 -19.35 -13.93
C ILE A 290 14.83 -19.81 -15.37
N ASN A 291 13.71 -20.50 -15.57
CA ASN A 291 13.26 -20.99 -16.87
C ASN A 291 12.71 -19.87 -17.79
N ASP A 292 12.33 -18.72 -17.24
CA ASP A 292 11.80 -17.56 -17.96
C ASP A 292 12.90 -16.51 -18.27
N ILE A 293 14.09 -16.71 -17.73
CA ILE A 293 15.28 -15.89 -18.04
C ILE A 293 15.83 -16.33 -19.41
N PRO A 294 16.29 -15.38 -20.26
CA PRO A 294 16.95 -15.76 -21.50
C PRO A 294 18.05 -16.79 -21.25
N SER A 295 18.05 -17.87 -22.04
CA SER A 295 18.92 -19.05 -21.82
C SER A 295 20.40 -18.72 -21.69
N MET A 296 20.85 -17.63 -22.33
CA MET A 296 22.23 -17.15 -22.23
C MET A 296 22.60 -16.63 -20.85
N PHE A 297 21.61 -16.20 -20.05
CA PHE A 297 21.80 -15.71 -18.67
C PHE A 297 21.52 -16.77 -17.62
N ALA A 298 20.70 -17.80 -17.95
CA ALA A 298 20.24 -18.82 -17.01
C ALA A 298 21.38 -19.58 -16.32
N GLY A 299 22.53 -19.71 -16.99
CA GLY A 299 23.71 -20.37 -16.39
C GLY A 299 24.56 -19.44 -15.50
N VAL A 300 24.31 -18.13 -15.53
CA VAL A 300 25.12 -17.13 -14.80
C VAL A 300 24.35 -16.55 -13.63
N VAL A 301 23.09 -16.18 -13.85
CA VAL A 301 22.27 -15.46 -12.85
C VAL A 301 22.20 -16.16 -11.49
N PRO A 302 22.00 -17.51 -11.37
CA PRO A 302 21.94 -18.16 -10.06
C PRO A 302 23.25 -18.13 -9.25
N SER A 303 24.39 -17.83 -9.91
CA SER A 303 25.68 -17.74 -9.25
C SER A 303 26.04 -16.34 -8.78
N LEU A 304 25.24 -15.32 -9.17
CA LEU A 304 25.43 -13.94 -8.77
C LEU A 304 24.80 -13.70 -7.38
N LYS A 305 25.43 -12.83 -6.61
CA LYS A 305 24.83 -12.23 -5.43
C LYS A 305 24.04 -10.98 -5.84
N ILE A 306 23.06 -10.60 -5.03
CA ILE A 306 22.34 -9.35 -5.22
C ILE A 306 23.34 -8.19 -5.25
N GLY A 307 23.28 -7.38 -6.31
CA GLY A 307 24.22 -6.30 -6.57
C GLY A 307 25.38 -6.67 -7.48
N ASP A 308 25.60 -7.94 -7.80
CA ASP A 308 26.69 -8.37 -8.70
C ASP A 308 26.32 -8.15 -10.17
N THR A 309 27.36 -7.95 -10.97
CA THR A 309 27.27 -7.81 -12.43
C THR A 309 28.20 -8.81 -13.11
N ALA A 310 27.73 -9.46 -14.16
CA ALA A 310 28.54 -10.33 -15.01
C ALA A 310 28.48 -9.90 -16.48
N LYS A 311 29.59 -10.11 -17.22
CA LYS A 311 29.61 -10.02 -18.67
C LYS A 311 29.20 -11.35 -19.29
N VAL A 312 28.27 -11.31 -20.24
CA VAL A 312 27.82 -12.46 -21.05
C VAL A 312 27.92 -12.11 -22.52
N GLU A 313 28.52 -12.99 -23.30
CA GLU A 313 28.62 -12.84 -24.76
C GLU A 313 27.49 -13.61 -25.44
N SER A 314 26.89 -13.03 -26.47
CA SER A 314 25.88 -13.66 -27.32
C SER A 314 26.10 -13.33 -28.80
N GLY A 315 25.29 -13.93 -29.66
CA GLY A 315 25.29 -13.59 -31.08
C GLY A 315 24.83 -12.14 -31.38
N ALA A 316 24.27 -11.43 -30.42
CA ALA A 316 23.84 -10.05 -30.54
C ALA A 316 24.94 -9.05 -30.06
N GLY A 317 25.92 -9.52 -29.28
CA GLY A 317 26.97 -8.68 -28.72
C GLY A 317 27.31 -9.00 -27.28
N TYR A 318 27.78 -7.98 -26.56
CA TYR A 318 28.23 -8.08 -25.18
C TYR A 318 27.18 -7.53 -24.22
N HIS A 319 26.76 -8.37 -23.29
CA HIS A 319 25.78 -8.04 -22.25
C HIS A 319 26.47 -7.82 -20.91
N LEU A 320 26.06 -6.79 -20.17
CA LEU A 320 26.23 -6.70 -18.73
C LEU A 320 24.93 -7.10 -18.07
N VAL A 321 24.98 -8.14 -17.23
CA VAL A 321 23.84 -8.72 -16.54
C VAL A 321 23.98 -8.42 -15.05
N TYR A 322 23.06 -7.63 -14.53
CA TYR A 322 23.05 -7.19 -13.13
C TYR A 322 21.91 -7.88 -12.39
N LEU A 323 22.22 -8.53 -11.26
CA LEU A 323 21.21 -9.11 -10.37
C LEU A 323 20.74 -8.02 -9.39
N ALA A 324 19.62 -7.40 -9.69
CA ALA A 324 19.06 -6.32 -8.87
C ALA A 324 18.46 -6.85 -7.54
N ASP A 325 17.81 -8.04 -7.60
CA ASP A 325 17.23 -8.68 -6.42
C ASP A 325 16.98 -10.17 -6.70
N ALA A 326 16.75 -10.99 -5.66
CA ALA A 326 16.42 -12.40 -5.77
C ALA A 326 15.50 -12.84 -4.62
N ARG A 327 14.56 -13.76 -4.92
CA ARG A 327 13.60 -14.33 -3.97
C ARG A 327 13.69 -15.85 -3.99
N GLY A 328 13.43 -16.49 -2.85
CA GLY A 328 13.45 -17.97 -2.76
C GLY A 328 14.85 -18.59 -2.91
N VAL A 329 15.92 -17.79 -2.99
CA VAL A 329 17.30 -18.25 -2.93
C VAL A 329 17.78 -18.33 -1.48
N GLU A 330 18.91 -19.02 -1.23
CA GLU A 330 19.59 -18.98 0.06
C GLU A 330 19.76 -17.51 0.49
N ARG A 331 19.22 -17.18 1.65
CA ARG A 331 19.25 -15.83 2.21
C ARG A 331 19.79 -15.86 3.62
N LEU A 332 21.10 -15.76 3.73
CA LEU A 332 21.75 -15.64 5.02
C LEU A 332 21.47 -14.25 5.60
N VAL A 333 20.88 -14.21 6.78
CA VAL A 333 20.70 -13.00 7.57
C VAL A 333 21.43 -13.16 8.88
N GLN A 334 22.01 -12.06 9.37
CA GLN A 334 22.55 -12.02 10.72
C GLN A 334 21.40 -11.82 11.69
N GLN A 335 20.98 -12.90 12.38
CA GLN A 335 20.03 -12.80 13.47
C GLN A 335 20.73 -12.35 14.74
N THR A 336 20.01 -11.55 15.53
CA THR A 336 20.46 -11.09 16.87
C THR A 336 19.50 -11.63 17.92
N GLU A 337 20.04 -12.29 18.93
CA GLU A 337 19.30 -12.64 20.14
C GLU A 337 19.48 -11.54 21.16
N ALA A 338 18.37 -11.07 21.72
CA ALA A 338 18.39 -9.94 22.64
C ALA A 338 17.35 -10.11 23.74
N ARG A 339 17.57 -9.38 24.84
CA ARG A 339 16.56 -9.15 25.87
C ARG A 339 16.48 -7.66 26.18
N HIS A 340 15.31 -7.21 26.66
CA HIS A 340 15.10 -5.80 26.92
C HIS A 340 14.24 -5.52 28.16
N ILE A 341 14.34 -4.28 28.65
CA ILE A 341 13.44 -3.70 29.65
C ILE A 341 12.84 -2.45 29.01
N LEU A 342 11.51 -2.35 28.96
CA LEU A 342 10.80 -1.18 28.44
C LEU A 342 10.24 -0.36 29.60
N ILE A 343 10.51 0.93 29.62
CA ILE A 343 9.92 1.91 30.55
C ILE A 343 9.08 2.89 29.74
N LYS A 344 7.76 2.85 29.94
CA LYS A 344 6.82 3.75 29.27
C LYS A 344 6.60 5.02 30.07
N PRO A 345 6.75 6.20 29.48
CA PRO A 345 6.27 7.43 30.10
C PRO A 345 4.76 7.39 30.32
N THR A 346 4.29 7.89 31.47
CA THR A 346 2.89 7.96 31.85
C THR A 346 2.57 9.33 32.47
N GLU A 347 1.33 9.56 32.87
CA GLU A 347 0.95 10.77 33.59
C GLU A 347 1.64 10.92 34.96
N VAL A 348 2.11 9.82 35.56
CA VAL A 348 2.78 9.77 36.87
C VAL A 348 4.30 9.69 36.71
N LEU A 349 4.78 9.05 35.66
CA LEU A 349 6.21 8.91 35.33
C LEU A 349 6.45 9.69 34.03
N ASP A 350 6.91 10.92 34.14
CA ASP A 350 7.18 11.75 32.97
C ASP A 350 8.36 11.22 32.13
N GLU A 351 8.60 11.84 30.98
CA GLU A 351 9.62 11.42 30.01
C GLU A 351 11.03 11.42 30.62
N ASP A 352 11.37 12.44 31.41
CA ASP A 352 12.67 12.56 32.05
C ASP A 352 12.84 11.53 33.16
N GLN A 353 11.80 11.35 33.99
CA GLN A 353 11.79 10.33 35.02
C GLN A 353 11.87 8.90 34.47
N ALA A 354 11.19 8.62 33.38
CA ALA A 354 11.28 7.32 32.69
C ALA A 354 12.70 7.06 32.19
N ARG A 355 13.35 8.07 31.63
CA ARG A 355 14.74 7.98 31.22
C ARG A 355 15.69 7.80 32.42
N GLU A 356 15.50 8.55 33.51
CA GLU A 356 16.32 8.41 34.72
C GLU A 356 16.17 7.03 35.32
N LEU A 357 14.95 6.46 35.32
CA LEU A 357 14.71 5.08 35.78
C LEU A 357 15.45 4.09 34.91
N ALA A 358 15.38 4.23 33.57
CA ALA A 358 16.11 3.36 32.64
C ALA A 358 17.63 3.43 32.87
N VAL A 359 18.20 4.62 33.08
CA VAL A 359 19.63 4.79 33.44
C VAL A 359 19.95 4.13 34.79
N SER A 360 19.08 4.27 35.77
CA SER A 360 19.25 3.64 37.09
C SER A 360 19.27 2.11 36.96
N LEU A 361 18.32 1.54 36.22
CA LEU A 361 18.27 0.08 35.99
C LEU A 361 19.51 -0.43 35.26
N LYS A 362 19.98 0.26 34.21
CA LYS A 362 21.24 -0.06 33.57
C LYS A 362 22.40 -0.10 34.56
N ASN A 363 22.52 0.88 35.46
CA ASN A 363 23.59 0.92 36.44
C ASN A 363 23.49 -0.26 37.41
N ARG A 364 22.29 -0.60 37.90
CA ARG A 364 22.05 -1.76 38.77
C ARG A 364 22.48 -3.07 38.10
N ILE A 365 22.15 -3.23 36.80
CA ILE A 365 22.58 -4.41 36.02
C ILE A 365 24.13 -4.46 35.96
N ASN A 366 24.77 -3.34 35.66
CA ASN A 366 26.23 -3.25 35.61
C ASN A 366 26.90 -3.50 36.97
N GLU A 367 26.18 -3.25 38.09
CA GLU A 367 26.60 -3.56 39.45
C GLU A 367 26.36 -5.03 39.85
N GLY A 368 25.70 -5.80 38.97
CA GLY A 368 25.55 -7.25 39.12
C GLY A 368 24.15 -7.72 39.52
N GLU A 369 23.13 -6.84 39.47
CA GLU A 369 21.75 -7.29 39.62
C GLU A 369 21.30 -8.08 38.39
N ASP A 370 20.43 -9.05 38.58
CA ASP A 370 19.94 -9.88 37.49
C ASP A 370 19.03 -9.13 36.54
N PHE A 371 19.36 -9.16 35.25
CA PHE A 371 18.58 -8.47 34.21
C PHE A 371 17.13 -8.98 34.16
N GLY A 372 16.95 -10.31 34.21
CA GLY A 372 15.65 -10.94 34.10
C GLY A 372 14.73 -10.60 35.29
N ASP A 373 15.29 -10.49 36.50
CA ASP A 373 14.52 -10.11 37.67
C ASP A 373 14.07 -8.62 37.58
N LEU A 374 14.96 -7.75 37.10
CA LEU A 374 14.62 -6.35 36.87
C LEU A 374 13.61 -6.20 35.70
N ALA A 375 13.69 -7.03 34.67
CA ALA A 375 12.70 -7.03 33.60
C ALA A 375 11.31 -7.42 34.13
N LYS A 376 11.21 -8.45 34.98
CA LYS A 376 9.93 -8.86 35.60
C LYS A 376 9.33 -7.79 36.49
N GLU A 377 10.18 -7.02 37.18
CA GLU A 377 9.74 -6.01 38.14
C GLU A 377 9.38 -4.67 37.50
N TYR A 378 10.14 -4.25 36.47
CA TYR A 378 10.06 -2.89 35.95
C TYR A 378 9.61 -2.78 34.48
N SER A 379 9.64 -3.88 33.70
CA SER A 379 9.33 -3.75 32.27
C SER A 379 7.84 -3.60 32.01
N ASP A 380 7.49 -2.57 31.25
CA ASP A 380 6.14 -2.34 30.72
C ASP A 380 5.81 -3.16 29.47
N ASP A 381 6.76 -3.98 28.99
CA ASP A 381 6.50 -4.97 27.95
C ASP A 381 6.02 -6.29 28.55
N ILE A 382 4.72 -6.40 28.73
CA ILE A 382 4.08 -7.56 29.35
C ILE A 382 4.42 -8.88 28.60
N GLY A 383 4.70 -8.79 27.30
CA GLY A 383 4.99 -9.95 26.44
C GLY A 383 6.29 -10.64 26.83
N SER A 384 7.35 -9.88 27.08
CA SER A 384 8.68 -10.42 27.41
C SER A 384 9.05 -10.33 28.88
N ALA A 385 8.43 -9.43 29.66
CA ALA A 385 8.80 -9.17 31.06
C ALA A 385 8.82 -10.44 31.92
N GLN A 386 7.81 -11.31 31.79
CA GLN A 386 7.70 -12.55 32.59
C GLN A 386 8.77 -13.58 32.22
N GLU A 387 9.32 -13.49 31.03
CA GLU A 387 10.40 -14.32 30.52
C GLU A 387 11.78 -13.65 30.70
N GLY A 388 11.89 -12.67 31.61
CA GLY A 388 13.13 -11.95 31.88
C GLY A 388 13.53 -10.94 30.81
N GLY A 389 12.57 -10.48 30.00
CA GLY A 389 12.79 -9.52 28.91
C GLY A 389 13.25 -10.17 27.60
N GLU A 390 13.29 -11.50 27.50
CA GLU A 390 13.79 -12.23 26.33
C GLU A 390 12.91 -11.98 25.11
N LEU A 391 13.55 -11.65 23.97
CA LEU A 391 12.92 -11.46 22.65
C LEU A 391 13.23 -12.63 21.70
N GLY A 392 14.17 -13.51 22.09
CA GLY A 392 14.69 -14.56 21.24
C GLY A 392 15.47 -14.03 20.02
N TRP A 393 15.61 -14.88 18.99
CA TRP A 393 16.31 -14.55 17.75
C TRP A 393 15.45 -13.66 16.86
N THR A 394 15.96 -12.47 16.52
CA THR A 394 15.28 -11.46 15.68
C THR A 394 16.02 -11.23 14.37
N ASN A 395 15.27 -10.97 13.30
CA ASN A 395 15.81 -10.56 12.01
C ASN A 395 16.00 -9.04 11.95
N PRO A 396 16.96 -8.53 11.17
CA PRO A 396 17.07 -7.09 10.87
C PRO A 396 15.77 -6.54 10.30
N GLY A 397 15.32 -5.39 10.80
CA GLY A 397 14.05 -4.75 10.42
C GLY A 397 12.79 -5.33 11.06
N GLN A 398 12.93 -6.26 11.98
CA GLN A 398 11.79 -6.81 12.73
C GLN A 398 11.35 -5.92 13.88
N MET A 399 12.27 -5.17 14.46
CA MET A 399 12.02 -4.20 15.53
C MET A 399 11.87 -2.79 14.96
N VAL A 400 11.44 -1.84 15.80
CA VAL A 400 11.42 -0.42 15.41
C VAL A 400 12.84 0.08 15.09
N PRO A 401 13.00 1.05 14.18
CA PRO A 401 14.31 1.43 13.66
C PRO A 401 15.35 1.78 14.72
N GLU A 402 14.93 2.49 15.77
CA GLU A 402 15.82 2.91 16.87
C GLU A 402 16.33 1.70 17.66
N PHE A 403 15.46 0.72 17.89
CA PHE A 403 15.81 -0.52 18.59
C PHE A 403 16.76 -1.40 17.75
N ASP A 404 16.42 -1.58 16.45
CA ASP A 404 17.28 -2.33 15.52
C ASP A 404 18.67 -1.71 15.40
N ALA A 405 18.75 -0.37 15.29
CA ALA A 405 20.04 0.33 15.22
C ALA A 405 20.86 0.13 16.50
N ALA A 406 20.22 0.14 17.66
CA ALA A 406 20.88 -0.10 18.93
C ALA A 406 21.41 -1.53 19.02
N MET A 407 20.59 -2.54 18.67
CA MET A 407 21.04 -3.94 18.63
C MET A 407 22.19 -4.15 17.66
N ALA A 408 22.13 -3.52 16.47
CA ALA A 408 23.18 -3.67 15.46
C ALA A 408 24.53 -3.12 15.93
N SER A 409 24.52 -2.04 16.73
CA SER A 409 25.74 -1.36 17.22
C SER A 409 26.28 -1.91 18.55
N ALA A 410 25.43 -2.59 19.35
CA ALA A 410 25.84 -3.12 20.66
C ALA A 410 26.86 -4.25 20.51
N GLU A 411 27.79 -4.37 21.46
CA GLU A 411 28.64 -5.55 21.59
C GLU A 411 27.89 -6.71 22.25
N LEU A 412 28.42 -7.92 22.11
CA LEU A 412 27.81 -9.11 22.70
C LEU A 412 27.92 -9.05 24.25
N ASN A 413 26.81 -9.28 24.93
CA ASN A 413 26.67 -9.20 26.39
C ASN A 413 26.94 -7.79 26.97
N GLU A 414 26.76 -6.75 26.16
CA GLU A 414 26.82 -5.35 26.60
C GLU A 414 25.41 -4.81 26.78
N ILE A 415 25.20 -4.05 27.86
CA ILE A 415 23.96 -3.31 28.14
C ILE A 415 24.02 -1.96 27.43
N THR A 416 23.10 -1.72 26.50
CA THR A 416 23.07 -0.44 25.77
C THR A 416 22.81 0.76 26.68
N GLU A 417 23.13 1.97 26.20
CA GLU A 417 22.50 3.17 26.75
C GLU A 417 21.00 3.10 26.55
N PRO A 418 20.18 3.72 27.42
CA PRO A 418 18.75 3.78 27.21
C PRO A 418 18.38 4.36 25.82
N VAL A 419 17.65 3.58 25.03
CA VAL A 419 17.25 3.90 23.66
C VAL A 419 15.80 4.37 23.65
N ARG A 420 15.52 5.53 23.07
CA ARG A 420 14.17 6.07 22.93
C ARG A 420 13.51 5.58 21.66
N SER A 421 12.31 5.00 21.80
CA SER A 421 11.43 4.64 20.67
C SER A 421 10.02 5.24 20.89
N GLN A 422 9.12 5.04 19.93
CA GLN A 422 7.70 5.43 20.08
C GLN A 422 7.00 4.77 21.27
N PHE A 423 7.52 3.65 21.78
CA PHE A 423 6.92 2.91 22.90
C PHE A 423 7.43 3.35 24.28
N GLY A 424 8.57 3.99 24.36
CA GLY A 424 9.22 4.36 25.62
C GLY A 424 10.73 4.27 25.55
N TRP A 425 11.36 4.11 26.70
CA TRP A 425 12.79 3.92 26.89
C TRP A 425 13.12 2.44 27.01
N HIS A 426 14.06 1.97 26.22
CA HIS A 426 14.52 0.57 26.22
C HIS A 426 15.95 0.46 26.75
N ILE A 427 16.19 -0.51 27.59
CA ILE A 427 17.51 -1.03 27.93
C ILE A 427 17.64 -2.36 27.22
N ILE A 428 18.66 -2.56 26.40
CA ILE A 428 18.81 -3.70 25.54
C ILE A 428 20.13 -4.39 25.85
N GLU A 429 20.11 -5.72 25.89
CA GLU A 429 21.30 -6.55 25.92
C GLU A 429 21.25 -7.53 24.76
N VAL A 430 22.33 -7.56 23.98
CA VAL A 430 22.51 -8.53 22.90
C VAL A 430 23.19 -9.77 23.45
N THR A 431 22.48 -10.89 23.50
CA THR A 431 22.97 -12.15 24.07
C THR A 431 23.59 -13.10 23.04
N GLY A 432 23.22 -12.92 21.75
CA GLY A 432 23.75 -13.78 20.70
C GLY A 432 23.70 -13.15 19.30
N ARG A 433 24.57 -13.64 18.41
CA ARG A 433 24.52 -13.37 16.97
C ARG A 433 24.78 -14.64 16.19
N ARG A 434 24.00 -14.88 15.12
CA ARG A 434 24.19 -16.01 14.22
C ARG A 434 23.85 -15.65 12.80
N GLU A 435 24.44 -16.34 11.85
CA GLU A 435 23.95 -16.35 10.48
C GLU A 435 22.92 -17.47 10.32
N GLN A 436 21.76 -17.13 9.81
CA GLN A 436 20.67 -18.06 9.57
C GLN A 436 20.17 -17.90 8.14
N ASP A 437 20.05 -19.02 7.42
CA ASP A 437 19.29 -19.04 6.16
C ASP A 437 17.80 -19.01 6.46
N ILE A 438 17.13 -17.96 6.01
CA ILE A 438 15.69 -17.78 6.17
C ILE A 438 14.90 -18.07 4.89
N ALA A 439 15.54 -18.61 3.84
CA ALA A 439 14.87 -18.88 2.57
C ALA A 439 13.73 -19.87 2.72
N ASP A 440 13.94 -20.94 3.51
CA ASP A 440 12.89 -21.93 3.75
C ASP A 440 11.72 -21.35 4.54
N ASP A 441 11.98 -20.58 5.57
CA ASP A 441 10.94 -19.88 6.34
C ASP A 441 10.13 -18.91 5.47
N LEU A 442 10.78 -18.25 4.51
CA LEU A 442 10.10 -17.36 3.57
C LEU A 442 9.20 -18.14 2.61
N ARG A 443 9.70 -19.26 2.06
CA ARG A 443 8.91 -20.16 1.21
C ARG A 443 7.70 -20.71 1.94
N ARG A 444 7.90 -21.22 3.17
CA ARG A 444 6.81 -21.73 4.01
C ARG A 444 5.76 -20.68 4.31
N ARG A 445 6.16 -19.45 4.64
CA ARG A 445 5.22 -18.33 4.84
C ARG A 445 4.45 -17.97 3.58
N GLN A 446 5.10 -18.00 2.42
CA GLN A 446 4.44 -17.76 1.13
C GLN A 446 3.36 -18.81 0.86
N VAL A 447 3.69 -20.09 1.05
CA VAL A 447 2.74 -21.20 0.91
C VAL A 447 1.62 -21.13 1.94
N MET A 448 1.94 -20.81 3.19
CA MET A 448 0.94 -20.64 4.25
C MET A 448 -0.06 -19.52 3.90
N GLY A 449 0.44 -18.37 3.38
CA GLY A 449 -0.42 -17.30 2.90
C GLY A 449 -1.35 -17.75 1.77
N TYR A 450 -0.80 -18.45 0.77
CA TYR A 450 -1.60 -18.99 -0.34
C TYR A 450 -2.69 -19.98 0.12
N LEU A 451 -2.33 -20.93 0.97
CA LEU A 451 -3.30 -21.90 1.52
C LEU A 451 -4.35 -21.21 2.40
N HIS A 452 -3.95 -20.18 3.15
CA HIS A 452 -4.90 -19.37 3.92
C HIS A 452 -5.91 -18.67 3.00
N ASP A 453 -5.43 -18.01 1.94
CA ASP A 453 -6.31 -17.29 1.02
C ASP A 453 -7.26 -18.27 0.29
N GLN A 454 -6.79 -19.44 -0.11
CA GLN A 454 -7.61 -20.49 -0.71
C GLN A 454 -8.71 -20.97 0.25
N LYS A 455 -8.35 -21.32 1.48
CA LYS A 455 -9.32 -21.73 2.51
C LYS A 455 -10.27 -20.58 2.86
N TYR A 456 -9.79 -19.34 2.84
CA TYR A 456 -10.63 -18.17 3.12
C TYR A 456 -11.77 -18.04 2.11
N GLU A 457 -11.48 -18.19 0.82
CA GLU A 457 -12.53 -18.14 -0.23
C GLU A 457 -13.56 -19.27 -0.05
N GLU A 458 -13.09 -20.49 0.22
CA GLU A 458 -13.98 -21.65 0.44
C GLU A 458 -14.88 -21.47 1.67
N GLU A 459 -14.29 -21.04 2.78
CA GLU A 459 -15.02 -20.78 4.04
C GLU A 459 -15.95 -19.56 3.94
N LEU A 460 -15.55 -18.52 3.19
CA LEU A 460 -16.39 -17.35 2.92
C LEU A 460 -17.64 -17.77 2.14
N ASP A 461 -17.45 -18.53 1.07
CA ASP A 461 -18.57 -19.04 0.26
C ASP A 461 -19.54 -19.92 1.09
N ALA A 462 -18.98 -20.79 1.94
CA ALA A 462 -19.77 -21.63 2.83
C ALA A 462 -20.53 -20.79 3.86
N TRP A 463 -19.87 -19.80 4.45
CA TRP A 463 -20.48 -18.89 5.42
C TRP A 463 -21.57 -18.00 4.77
N LEU A 464 -21.32 -17.46 3.57
CA LEU A 464 -22.31 -16.66 2.84
C LEU A 464 -23.57 -17.46 2.52
N ARG A 465 -23.43 -18.72 2.06
CA ARG A 465 -24.58 -19.63 1.86
C ARG A 465 -25.34 -19.85 3.15
N LYS A 466 -24.62 -20.11 4.24
CA LYS A 466 -25.23 -20.35 5.55
C LYS A 466 -26.06 -19.15 6.03
N ILE A 467 -25.49 -17.95 6.04
CA ILE A 467 -26.24 -16.75 6.49
C ILE A 467 -27.40 -16.42 5.57
N ARG A 468 -27.30 -16.74 4.28
CA ARG A 468 -28.39 -16.57 3.31
C ARG A 468 -29.56 -17.55 3.56
N GLU A 469 -29.25 -18.80 3.95
CA GLU A 469 -30.26 -19.83 4.30
C GLU A 469 -30.92 -19.54 5.65
N GLU A 470 -30.22 -18.96 6.61
CA GLU A 470 -30.71 -18.60 7.94
C GLU A 470 -31.59 -17.34 7.93
N ALA A 471 -31.40 -16.44 6.96
CA ALA A 471 -32.12 -15.18 6.86
C ALA A 471 -33.55 -15.38 6.30
N PHE A 472 -34.49 -14.62 6.82
CA PHE A 472 -35.80 -14.49 6.20
C PHE A 472 -35.71 -13.59 4.96
N VAL A 473 -36.04 -14.12 3.79
CA VAL A 473 -36.01 -13.35 2.54
C VAL A 473 -37.31 -13.57 1.74
N ASP A 474 -37.99 -12.47 1.43
CA ASP A 474 -39.22 -12.43 0.63
C ASP A 474 -39.03 -11.50 -0.58
N ILE A 475 -38.83 -12.08 -1.76
CA ILE A 475 -38.64 -11.38 -3.04
C ILE A 475 -40.03 -11.04 -3.60
N LYS A 476 -40.22 -9.76 -4.01
CA LYS A 476 -41.54 -9.24 -4.47
C LYS A 476 -41.66 -9.16 -5.99
#